data_950ae2dde4763dc046a5ede9b95ba163
#
_entry.id   950ae2dde4763dc046a5ede9b95ba163
#
_cell.length_a   1.000
_cell.length_b   1.000
_cell.length_c   1.000
_cell.angle_alpha   90.00
_cell.angle_beta   90.00
_cell.angle_gamma   90.00
#
_symmetry.space_group_name_H-M   'P 1'
#
loop_
_entity.id
_entity.type
_entity.pdbx_description
1 polymer ?
#
loop_
_entity_poly.entity_id
_entity_poly.type
_entity_poly.pdbx_seq_one_letter_code
_entity_poly.pdbx_strand_id
1 'polypeptide(L)'
;MNRLFHRSFSDVRRFALLAVLGASATAASGAGFALEEGSARGNVNPASLLTKGGDPSALYFNSAAIAGLPGTQVQVGVTAIRPEAQVKCVDPYTGATSVGYGDSRIWTLPAAYVTSQLTDDLWFGFGAFTRFGLGAEFPSSWSGRYGNYKAEILSMDFAPQLAWRVNDRLSLAAGLSIRYFDIELAQRIDAAGMTGLRPYNSPSPSPLDVDQNLHGDDVKPAVDLGLTWRITDDLTFGAAYHSRIQFVVKGDAKWRCPPPVSAAVPGAFQNQPFRSRNYNPDKFMAALTWDATDRLALSAGFTYTTWHLYDDLLIKLDHDMLPGTHELASTKKWHDAWRLYAGADYALTEEWTLRAGYTFDQSPINGAYADYLVPGDNRNIFACGVGWSSGDWTVEASYFYEYVEDYRVHANVRRGVYDGKYQNASAHAVALSVTHRF
;
A
#
# COMPACT_ATOMS: atom_id res chain seq x y z
N MET A 1 12.64 -20.74 -29.79
CA MET A 1 11.72 -19.69 -29.33
C MET A 1 11.63 -19.55 -27.81
N ASN A 2 11.79 -20.62 -27.02
CA ASN A 2 11.71 -20.54 -25.52
C ASN A 2 12.91 -19.93 -24.77
N ARG A 3 14.07 -19.77 -25.41
CA ARG A 3 15.26 -19.18 -24.71
C ARG A 3 15.33 -17.64 -24.76
N LEU A 4 14.60 -16.99 -25.65
CA LEU A 4 14.54 -15.51 -25.73
C LEU A 4 13.58 -14.90 -24.70
N PHE A 5 12.48 -15.60 -24.38
CA PHE A 5 11.54 -15.15 -23.35
C PHE A 5 12.12 -15.23 -21.92
N HIS A 6 12.94 -16.23 -21.60
CA HIS A 6 13.56 -16.34 -20.27
C HIS A 6 14.65 -15.28 -20.00
N ARG A 7 15.33 -14.78 -21.03
CA ARG A 7 16.31 -13.69 -20.85
C ARG A 7 15.64 -12.32 -20.65
N SER A 8 14.52 -12.06 -21.33
CA SER A 8 13.77 -10.81 -21.19
C SER A 8 13.18 -10.63 -19.78
N PHE A 9 12.70 -11.72 -19.16
CA PHE A 9 12.16 -11.66 -17.78
C PHE A 9 13.26 -11.47 -16.71
N SER A 10 14.47 -11.98 -16.93
CA SER A 10 15.58 -11.75 -16.00
C SER A 10 16.08 -10.30 -16.05
N ASP A 11 15.94 -9.62 -17.17
CA ASP A 11 16.34 -8.23 -17.34
C ASP A 11 15.27 -7.27 -16.77
N VAL A 12 13.98 -7.60 -16.89
CA VAL A 12 12.90 -6.90 -16.17
C VAL A 12 13.06 -7.05 -14.66
N ARG A 13 13.44 -8.22 -14.15
CA ARG A 13 13.79 -8.41 -12.72
C ARG A 13 15.00 -7.55 -12.31
N ARG A 14 16.01 -7.39 -13.17
CA ARG A 14 17.18 -6.52 -12.89
C ARG A 14 16.84 -5.04 -12.98
N PHE A 15 15.98 -4.62 -13.90
CA PHE A 15 15.48 -3.24 -13.95
C PHE A 15 14.53 -2.92 -12.79
N ALA A 16 13.64 -3.84 -12.41
CA ALA A 16 12.83 -3.72 -11.19
C ALA A 16 13.74 -3.69 -9.94
N LEU A 17 14.79 -4.52 -9.88
CA LEU A 17 15.76 -4.49 -8.77
C LEU A 17 16.58 -3.18 -8.73
N LEU A 18 16.92 -2.58 -9.86
CA LEU A 18 17.65 -1.30 -9.90
C LEU A 18 16.77 -0.10 -9.56
N ALA A 19 15.47 -0.15 -9.85
CA ALA A 19 14.48 0.83 -9.37
C ALA A 19 14.13 0.62 -7.89
N VAL A 20 14.25 -0.60 -7.39
CA VAL A 20 13.97 -1.03 -6.00
C VAL A 20 15.19 -0.82 -5.07
N LEU A 21 16.42 -0.66 -5.59
CA LEU A 21 17.62 -0.45 -4.77
C LEU A 21 17.63 0.88 -3.95
N GLY A 22 16.54 1.63 -3.94
CA GLY A 22 16.33 2.79 -3.08
C GLY A 22 14.95 2.86 -2.42
N ALA A 23 14.07 1.89 -2.65
CA ALA A 23 12.68 1.93 -2.19
C ALA A 23 12.45 0.92 -1.07
N SER A 24 12.64 1.33 0.16
CA SER A 24 12.04 0.64 1.31
C SER A 24 10.58 1.12 1.41
N ALA A 25 9.63 0.35 0.91
CA ALA A 25 8.20 0.62 1.09
C ALA A 25 7.73 -0.05 2.39
N THR A 26 6.99 0.43 3.22
CA THR A 26 6.00 1.43 3.60
C THR A 26 5.50 1.13 5.01
N ALA A 27 5.21 2.10 5.80
CA ALA A 27 4.38 1.93 6.98
C ALA A 27 3.47 3.14 7.19
N ALA A 28 2.77 3.53 6.16
CA ALA A 28 1.55 4.27 6.27
C ALA A 28 0.67 3.67 5.21
N SER A 29 -0.37 3.08 5.59
CA SER A 29 -1.22 2.39 4.66
C SER A 29 -2.57 3.06 4.67
N GLY A 30 -3.08 3.37 3.53
CA GLY A 30 -4.49 3.63 3.31
C GLY A 30 -5.35 2.44 3.77
N ALA A 31 -6.62 2.38 3.43
CA ALA A 31 -7.49 1.26 3.79
C ALA A 31 -6.79 -0.09 3.60
N GLY A 32 -6.52 -0.81 4.69
CA GLY A 32 -5.71 -2.02 4.68
C GLY A 32 -4.24 -1.76 4.34
N PHE A 33 -3.77 -2.25 3.20
CA PHE A 33 -2.43 -2.00 2.65
C PHE A 33 -2.46 -1.31 1.26
N ALA A 34 -3.59 -0.67 0.92
CA ALA A 34 -3.68 0.19 -0.26
C ALA A 34 -3.05 1.56 0.04
N LEU A 35 -2.34 2.10 -0.91
CA LEU A 35 -1.68 3.40 -0.85
C LEU A 35 -2.38 4.39 -1.79
N GLU A 36 -2.28 5.69 -1.47
CA GLU A 36 -2.78 6.79 -2.30
C GLU A 36 -1.70 7.89 -2.50
N GLU A 37 -0.45 7.59 -2.12
CA GLU A 37 0.69 8.49 -2.12
C GLU A 37 1.38 8.52 -3.48
N GLY A 38 0.63 8.89 -4.53
CA GLY A 38 1.11 8.90 -5.92
C GLY A 38 1.99 10.09 -6.29
N SER A 39 1.87 11.24 -5.62
CA SER A 39 2.68 12.45 -5.87
C SER A 39 2.50 13.47 -4.76
N ALA A 40 3.37 14.49 -4.71
CA ALA A 40 3.27 15.57 -3.74
C ALA A 40 1.91 16.29 -3.80
N ARG A 41 1.37 16.55 -4.99
CA ARG A 41 0.04 17.12 -5.18
C ARG A 41 -1.06 16.16 -4.79
N GLY A 42 -0.96 14.89 -5.22
CA GLY A 42 -1.94 13.85 -4.95
C GLY A 42 -2.10 13.54 -3.46
N ASN A 43 -1.02 13.66 -2.69
CA ASN A 43 -1.04 13.49 -1.23
C ASN A 43 -1.90 14.54 -0.52
N VAL A 44 -2.11 15.70 -1.15
CA VAL A 44 -2.92 16.80 -0.57
C VAL A 44 -4.34 16.81 -1.15
N ASN A 45 -4.47 16.74 -2.47
CA ASN A 45 -5.75 16.86 -3.15
C ASN A 45 -5.91 15.83 -4.27
N PRO A 46 -6.16 14.55 -3.95
CA PRO A 46 -6.35 13.49 -4.94
C PRO A 46 -7.55 13.75 -5.86
N ALA A 47 -8.60 14.45 -5.36
CA ALA A 47 -9.77 14.78 -6.14
C ALA A 47 -9.45 15.67 -7.36
N SER A 48 -8.52 16.61 -7.21
CA SER A 48 -8.11 17.47 -8.33
C SER A 48 -7.42 16.69 -9.44
N LEU A 49 -6.65 15.65 -9.10
CA LEU A 49 -5.99 14.76 -10.07
C LEU A 49 -6.97 13.77 -10.71
N LEU A 50 -8.03 13.39 -10.00
CA LEU A 50 -9.11 12.57 -10.57
C LEU A 50 -9.95 13.32 -11.61
N THR A 51 -10.07 14.63 -11.48
CA THR A 51 -10.96 15.47 -12.31
C THR A 51 -10.21 16.24 -13.39
N LYS A 52 -9.37 17.18 -12.97
CA LYS A 52 -8.70 18.13 -13.86
C LYS A 52 -7.29 17.69 -14.27
N GLY A 53 -6.70 16.77 -13.53
CA GLY A 53 -5.31 16.42 -13.73
C GLY A 53 -4.39 17.59 -13.41
N GLY A 54 -3.69 18.07 -14.43
CA GLY A 54 -2.81 19.23 -14.34
C GLY A 54 -1.34 18.89 -14.25
N ASP A 55 -1.00 17.62 -13.98
CA ASP A 55 0.36 17.07 -14.07
C ASP A 55 0.33 15.55 -14.38
N PRO A 56 1.46 14.94 -14.80
CA PRO A 56 1.52 13.54 -15.19
C PRO A 56 1.12 12.54 -14.12
N SER A 57 1.15 12.88 -12.82
CA SER A 57 0.73 11.98 -11.74
C SER A 57 -0.77 11.69 -11.72
N ALA A 58 -1.57 12.39 -12.53
CA ALA A 58 -2.96 12.00 -12.79
C ALA A 58 -3.08 10.54 -13.27
N LEU A 59 -2.06 9.97 -13.92
CA LEU A 59 -1.97 8.55 -14.29
C LEU A 59 -2.14 7.59 -13.10
N TYR A 60 -1.76 8.00 -11.90
CA TYR A 60 -1.96 7.22 -10.70
C TYR A 60 -3.44 7.12 -10.31
N PHE A 61 -4.19 8.24 -10.45
CA PHE A 61 -5.56 8.39 -9.98
C PHE A 61 -6.57 8.14 -11.10
N ASN A 62 -6.47 8.90 -12.20
CA ASN A 62 -7.38 8.83 -13.33
C ASN A 62 -6.65 9.21 -14.63
N SER A 63 -6.33 8.23 -15.44
CA SER A 63 -5.61 8.46 -16.69
C SER A 63 -6.36 9.31 -17.71
N ALA A 64 -7.71 9.42 -17.64
CA ALA A 64 -8.45 10.32 -18.51
C ALA A 64 -8.11 11.81 -18.25
N ALA A 65 -7.63 12.12 -17.04
CA ALA A 65 -7.26 13.49 -16.66
C ALA A 65 -5.92 13.97 -17.24
N ILE A 66 -5.15 13.10 -17.95
CA ILE A 66 -4.00 13.55 -18.74
C ILE A 66 -4.40 14.16 -20.10
N ALA A 67 -5.65 13.93 -20.54
CA ALA A 67 -6.16 14.47 -21.80
C ALA A 67 -6.28 16.01 -21.70
N GLY A 68 -5.29 16.70 -22.19
CA GLY A 68 -5.17 18.16 -22.08
C GLY A 68 -3.81 18.61 -21.61
N LEU A 69 -2.96 17.71 -21.15
CA LEU A 69 -1.57 18.04 -20.86
C LEU A 69 -0.82 18.33 -22.15
N PRO A 70 -0.23 19.53 -22.31
CA PRO A 70 0.42 19.91 -23.56
C PRO A 70 1.77 19.22 -23.71
N GLY A 71 2.10 18.87 -24.95
CA GLY A 71 3.42 18.35 -25.33
C GLY A 71 3.78 17.02 -24.66
N THR A 72 5.05 16.86 -24.38
CA THR A 72 5.58 15.74 -23.58
C THR A 72 5.98 16.26 -22.20
N GLN A 73 5.54 15.58 -21.16
CA GLN A 73 5.89 15.92 -19.78
C GLN A 73 6.47 14.72 -19.07
N VAL A 74 7.50 14.96 -18.28
CA VAL A 74 8.15 13.96 -17.41
C VAL A 74 8.07 14.47 -15.98
N GLN A 75 7.58 13.62 -15.08
CA GLN A 75 7.53 13.92 -13.64
C GLN A 75 8.25 12.80 -12.87
N VAL A 76 9.05 13.20 -11.90
CA VAL A 76 9.65 12.32 -10.90
C VAL A 76 9.32 12.85 -9.51
N GLY A 77 9.11 11.94 -8.57
CA GLY A 77 8.80 12.33 -7.21
C GLY A 77 9.12 11.23 -6.21
N VAL A 78 9.08 11.62 -4.94
CA VAL A 78 9.24 10.71 -3.82
C VAL A 78 8.38 11.20 -2.66
N THR A 79 7.70 10.26 -1.99
CA THR A 79 7.06 10.47 -0.69
C THR A 79 7.86 9.71 0.36
N ALA A 80 8.31 10.40 1.40
CA ALA A 80 9.00 9.82 2.55
C ALA A 80 8.05 9.82 3.75
N ILE A 81 7.80 8.64 4.34
CA ILE A 81 6.80 8.43 5.39
C ILE A 81 7.50 7.86 6.62
N ARG A 82 7.23 8.44 7.78
CA ARG A 82 7.67 7.94 9.08
C ARG A 82 6.46 7.58 9.92
N PRO A 83 6.13 6.28 10.08
CA PRO A 83 5.06 5.82 10.94
C PRO A 83 5.52 5.66 12.38
N GLU A 84 4.55 5.71 13.27
CA GLU A 84 4.69 5.33 14.68
C GLU A 84 3.48 4.50 15.09
N ALA A 85 3.69 3.41 15.82
CA ALA A 85 2.61 2.58 16.35
C ALA A 85 3.05 1.88 17.63
N GLN A 86 2.11 1.70 18.55
CA GLN A 86 2.31 0.99 19.79
C GLN A 86 1.21 -0.06 19.95
N VAL A 87 1.58 -1.24 20.44
CA VAL A 87 0.64 -2.30 20.77
C VAL A 87 0.79 -2.64 22.25
N LYS A 88 -0.24 -2.36 23.03
CA LYS A 88 -0.35 -2.82 24.39
C LYS A 88 -0.94 -4.23 24.38
N CYS A 89 -0.26 -5.20 24.99
CA CYS A 89 -0.71 -6.59 25.13
C CYS A 89 -0.90 -6.93 26.60
N VAL A 90 -1.90 -7.77 26.89
CA VAL A 90 -2.16 -8.34 28.23
C VAL A 90 -1.80 -9.83 28.18
N ASP A 91 -0.90 -10.24 29.04
CA ASP A 91 -0.53 -11.66 29.17
C ASP A 91 -1.75 -12.46 29.66
N PRO A 92 -2.25 -13.45 28.90
CA PRO A 92 -3.45 -14.19 29.23
C PRO A 92 -3.28 -15.12 30.45
N TYR A 93 -2.06 -15.36 30.90
CA TYR A 93 -1.74 -16.28 32.02
C TYR A 93 -1.43 -15.54 33.32
N THR A 94 -0.85 -14.33 33.24
CA THR A 94 -0.42 -13.60 34.43
C THR A 94 -1.18 -12.27 34.62
N GLY A 95 -1.86 -11.79 33.60
CA GLY A 95 -2.49 -10.47 33.59
C GLY A 95 -1.50 -9.30 33.43
N ALA A 96 -0.20 -9.59 33.32
CA ALA A 96 0.81 -8.56 33.15
C ALA A 96 0.66 -7.85 31.80
N THR A 97 0.94 -6.56 31.75
CA THR A 97 0.88 -5.77 30.52
C THR A 97 2.28 -5.51 29.97
N SER A 98 2.40 -5.56 28.64
CA SER A 98 3.60 -5.18 27.90
C SER A 98 3.23 -4.26 26.75
N VAL A 99 4.20 -3.46 26.27
CA VAL A 99 4.02 -2.58 25.11
C VAL A 99 5.07 -2.95 24.06
N GLY A 100 4.60 -3.30 22.87
CA GLY A 100 5.42 -3.43 21.68
C GLY A 100 5.44 -2.10 20.91
N TYR A 101 6.63 -1.71 20.48
CA TYR A 101 6.84 -0.52 19.65
C TYR A 101 7.16 -0.98 18.22
N GLY A 102 6.38 -0.51 17.26
CA GLY A 102 6.67 -0.71 15.84
C GLY A 102 7.93 0.05 15.41
N ASP A 103 8.61 -0.45 14.39
CA ASP A 103 9.73 0.25 13.77
C ASP A 103 9.25 1.56 13.13
N SER A 104 9.91 2.67 13.49
CA SER A 104 9.61 4.02 13.02
C SER A 104 10.62 4.51 11.97
N ARG A 105 11.27 3.61 11.23
CA ARG A 105 12.17 3.97 10.12
C ARG A 105 11.43 4.77 9.04
N ILE A 106 12.18 5.57 8.28
CA ILE A 106 11.61 6.29 7.14
C ILE A 106 11.48 5.35 5.96
N TRP A 107 10.28 5.31 5.41
CA TRP A 107 9.93 4.57 4.20
C TRP A 107 9.78 5.52 3.02
N THR A 108 10.23 5.11 1.84
CA THR A 108 10.17 5.96 0.65
C THR A 108 9.37 5.31 -0.47
N LEU A 109 8.52 6.10 -1.09
CA LEU A 109 7.69 5.73 -2.24
C LEU A 109 8.13 6.58 -3.44
N PRO A 110 9.02 6.07 -4.30
CA PRO A 110 9.38 6.75 -5.54
C PRO A 110 8.26 6.60 -6.56
N ALA A 111 8.07 7.62 -7.39
CA ALA A 111 7.15 7.61 -8.50
C ALA A 111 7.75 8.35 -9.70
N ALA A 112 7.46 7.85 -10.90
CA ALA A 112 7.88 8.47 -12.16
C ALA A 112 6.75 8.36 -13.19
N TYR A 113 6.54 9.42 -13.95
CA TYR A 113 5.47 9.52 -14.94
C TYR A 113 5.98 10.18 -16.20
N VAL A 114 5.46 9.72 -17.32
CA VAL A 114 5.64 10.37 -18.64
C VAL A 114 4.27 10.47 -19.29
N THR A 115 3.95 11.64 -19.83
CA THR A 115 2.77 11.85 -20.68
C THR A 115 3.21 12.49 -21.98
N SER A 116 2.56 12.14 -23.09
CA SER A 116 2.82 12.72 -24.40
C SER A 116 1.53 12.87 -25.18
N GLN A 117 1.29 14.05 -25.68
CA GLN A 117 0.22 14.30 -26.64
C GLN A 117 0.61 13.72 -27.99
N LEU A 118 -0.09 12.68 -28.45
CA LEU A 118 0.18 12.01 -29.73
C LEU A 118 -0.51 12.70 -30.90
N THR A 119 -1.75 13.16 -30.67
CA THR A 119 -2.57 13.95 -31.61
C THR A 119 -3.36 14.98 -30.80
N ASP A 120 -4.17 15.81 -31.48
CA ASP A 120 -5.03 16.80 -30.82
C ASP A 120 -5.98 16.15 -29.79
N ASP A 121 -6.37 14.89 -29.99
CA ASP A 121 -7.36 14.20 -29.17
C ASP A 121 -6.83 12.93 -28.45
N LEU A 122 -5.56 12.56 -28.64
CA LEU A 122 -5.00 11.32 -28.08
C LEU A 122 -3.73 11.57 -27.29
N TRP A 123 -3.66 11.03 -26.07
CA TRP A 123 -2.50 11.06 -25.19
C TRP A 123 -2.05 9.66 -24.82
N PHE A 124 -0.76 9.47 -24.77
CA PHE A 124 -0.11 8.33 -24.15
C PHE A 124 0.43 8.73 -22.79
N GLY A 125 0.29 7.84 -21.81
CA GLY A 125 0.89 7.95 -20.51
C GLY A 125 1.61 6.68 -20.10
N PHE A 126 2.69 6.81 -19.34
CA PHE A 126 3.35 5.71 -18.67
C PHE A 126 3.71 6.13 -17.25
N GLY A 127 3.33 5.30 -16.26
CA GLY A 127 3.67 5.51 -14.86
C GLY A 127 4.42 4.32 -14.27
N ALA A 128 5.35 4.62 -13.36
CA ALA A 128 6.00 3.64 -12.47
C ALA A 128 5.80 4.14 -11.03
N PHE A 129 5.02 3.40 -10.21
CA PHE A 129 4.59 3.84 -8.89
C PHE A 129 4.10 2.68 -8.02
N THR A 130 3.87 2.94 -6.73
CA THR A 130 3.41 1.95 -5.74
C THR A 130 1.97 2.24 -5.34
N ARG A 131 1.04 1.27 -5.56
CA ARG A 131 -0.37 1.36 -5.13
C ARG A 131 -0.69 0.52 -3.91
N PHE A 132 0.16 -0.43 -3.54
CA PHE A 132 -0.02 -1.28 -2.37
C PHE A 132 1.31 -1.46 -1.66
N GLY A 133 1.27 -1.39 -0.35
CA GLY A 133 2.44 -1.55 0.46
C GLY A 133 2.10 -1.64 1.95
N LEU A 134 2.96 -2.30 2.69
CA LEU A 134 2.84 -2.47 4.13
C LEU A 134 4.23 -2.64 4.72
N GLY A 135 4.48 -2.00 5.85
CA GLY A 135 5.65 -2.25 6.67
C GLY A 135 5.25 -2.21 8.13
N ALA A 136 5.18 -3.38 8.76
CA ALA A 136 5.00 -3.51 10.20
C ALA A 136 6.09 -4.42 10.73
N GLU A 137 6.96 -3.88 11.58
CA GLU A 137 8.05 -4.64 12.18
C GLU A 137 8.15 -4.29 13.66
N PHE A 138 8.28 -5.34 14.48
CA PHE A 138 8.50 -5.28 15.92
C PHE A 138 9.77 -6.08 16.25
N PRO A 139 10.40 -5.84 17.40
CA PRO A 139 11.48 -6.71 17.86
C PRO A 139 11.06 -8.18 17.88
N SER A 140 11.87 -9.08 17.35
CA SER A 140 11.54 -10.52 17.31
C SER A 140 11.39 -11.18 18.68
N SER A 141 11.64 -10.43 19.75
CA SER A 141 11.46 -10.82 21.16
C SER A 141 10.21 -10.20 21.82
N TRP A 142 9.44 -9.37 21.09
CA TRP A 142 8.25 -8.74 21.66
C TRP A 142 7.16 -9.74 22.03
N SER A 143 6.21 -9.35 22.87
CA SER A 143 5.19 -10.26 23.42
C SER A 143 4.34 -10.92 22.34
N GLY A 144 3.92 -10.18 21.30
CA GLY A 144 3.05 -10.67 20.21
C GLY A 144 3.77 -11.43 19.09
N ARG A 145 5.05 -11.78 19.23
CA ARG A 145 5.88 -12.44 18.21
C ARG A 145 5.33 -13.74 17.64
N TYR A 146 4.45 -14.41 18.36
CA TYR A 146 3.79 -15.64 17.87
C TYR A 146 2.63 -15.36 16.92
N GLY A 147 2.05 -14.14 16.95
CA GLY A 147 1.16 -13.66 15.91
C GLY A 147 1.94 -13.25 14.69
N ASN A 148 2.86 -12.32 14.86
CA ASN A 148 3.92 -11.93 13.92
C ASN A 148 4.87 -10.91 14.57
N TYR A 149 6.06 -10.75 14.01
CA TYR A 149 6.94 -9.62 14.32
C TYR A 149 7.36 -8.84 13.08
N LYS A 150 7.09 -9.36 11.87
CA LYS A 150 7.31 -8.65 10.61
C LYS A 150 6.21 -8.98 9.60
N ALA A 151 5.68 -7.95 8.97
CA ALA A 151 4.84 -8.03 7.79
C ALA A 151 5.25 -6.90 6.83
N GLU A 152 5.74 -7.27 5.66
CA GLU A 152 6.17 -6.33 4.65
C GLU A 152 5.53 -6.70 3.31
N ILE A 153 4.95 -5.71 2.62
CA ILE A 153 4.43 -5.82 1.26
C ILE A 153 5.08 -4.71 0.45
N LEU A 154 5.70 -5.08 -0.65
CA LEU A 154 6.20 -4.17 -1.66
C LEU A 154 5.44 -4.40 -2.96
N SER A 155 4.93 -3.35 -3.59
CA SER A 155 4.46 -3.44 -4.96
C SER A 155 5.06 -2.36 -5.84
N MET A 156 5.11 -2.62 -7.14
CA MET A 156 5.48 -1.64 -8.15
C MET A 156 4.64 -1.87 -9.39
N ASP A 157 3.91 -0.84 -9.79
CA ASP A 157 3.11 -0.82 -11.02
C ASP A 157 3.92 -0.20 -12.16
N PHE A 158 3.86 -0.82 -13.34
CA PHE A 158 4.30 -0.27 -14.61
C PHE A 158 3.06 -0.14 -15.49
N ALA A 159 2.60 1.09 -15.70
CA ALA A 159 1.27 1.37 -16.18
C ALA A 159 1.24 2.17 -17.50
N PRO A 160 1.35 1.51 -18.68
CA PRO A 160 1.05 2.13 -19.96
C PRO A 160 -0.45 2.40 -20.09
N GLN A 161 -0.83 3.61 -20.50
CA GLN A 161 -2.22 4.06 -20.57
C GLN A 161 -2.43 4.96 -21.78
N LEU A 162 -3.66 4.96 -22.32
CA LEU A 162 -4.09 5.84 -23.40
C LEU A 162 -5.30 6.65 -22.92
N ALA A 163 -5.29 7.95 -23.17
CA ALA A 163 -6.41 8.84 -22.92
C ALA A 163 -6.86 9.48 -24.23
N TRP A 164 -8.18 9.48 -24.45
CA TRP A 164 -8.82 10.02 -25.63
C TRP A 164 -9.81 11.12 -25.24
N ARG A 165 -9.62 12.29 -25.83
CA ARG A 165 -10.57 13.39 -25.77
C ARG A 165 -11.68 13.14 -26.80
N VAL A 166 -12.84 12.66 -26.32
CA VAL A 166 -13.99 12.36 -27.19
C VAL A 166 -14.59 13.64 -27.79
N ASN A 167 -14.61 14.70 -26.98
CA ASN A 167 -15.01 16.05 -27.33
C ASN A 167 -14.47 17.04 -26.28
N ASP A 168 -14.80 18.36 -26.42
CA ASP A 168 -14.33 19.40 -25.52
C ASP A 168 -14.73 19.23 -24.04
N ARG A 169 -15.66 18.33 -23.72
CA ARG A 169 -16.19 18.12 -22.38
C ARG A 169 -15.93 16.73 -21.82
N LEU A 170 -15.65 15.73 -22.65
CA LEU A 170 -15.54 14.34 -22.24
C LEU A 170 -14.21 13.75 -22.71
N SER A 171 -13.47 13.17 -21.76
CA SER A 171 -12.33 12.34 -22.06
C SER A 171 -12.48 10.96 -21.39
N LEU A 172 -12.00 9.93 -22.07
CA LEU A 172 -11.99 8.54 -21.64
C LEU A 172 -10.56 8.03 -21.63
N ALA A 173 -10.27 7.05 -20.79
CA ALA A 173 -8.96 6.39 -20.80
C ALA A 173 -9.07 4.91 -20.48
N ALA A 174 -8.12 4.16 -21.03
CA ALA A 174 -7.92 2.75 -20.70
C ALA A 174 -6.42 2.44 -20.70
N GLY A 175 -6.03 1.54 -19.82
CA GLY A 175 -4.65 1.10 -19.71
C GLY A 175 -4.50 -0.23 -18.99
N LEU A 176 -3.27 -0.67 -18.94
CA LEU A 176 -2.83 -1.85 -18.22
C LEU A 176 -1.84 -1.41 -17.14
N SER A 177 -1.91 -2.05 -15.98
CA SER A 177 -0.87 -1.98 -14.95
C SER A 177 -0.25 -3.36 -14.81
N ILE A 178 1.05 -3.48 -15.02
CA ILE A 178 1.80 -4.70 -14.72
C ILE A 178 2.37 -4.54 -13.34
N ARG A 179 1.80 -5.25 -12.35
CA ARG A 179 2.19 -5.13 -10.95
C ARG A 179 3.13 -6.25 -10.54
N TYR A 180 4.34 -5.87 -10.09
CA TYR A 180 5.18 -6.70 -9.25
C TYR A 180 4.65 -6.61 -7.80
N PHE A 181 4.57 -7.75 -7.12
CA PHE A 181 4.09 -7.86 -5.75
C PHE A 181 5.01 -8.81 -4.98
N ASP A 182 5.57 -8.33 -3.89
CA ASP A 182 6.46 -9.05 -2.99
C ASP A 182 5.90 -9.00 -1.57
N ILE A 183 6.01 -10.11 -0.85
CA ILE A 183 5.54 -10.21 0.53
C ILE A 183 6.57 -10.94 1.40
N GLU A 184 6.87 -10.37 2.57
CA GLU A 184 7.67 -10.99 3.61
C GLU A 184 6.90 -11.02 4.93
N LEU A 185 6.77 -12.21 5.52
CA LEU A 185 6.10 -12.43 6.80
C LEU A 185 7.03 -13.17 7.74
N ALA A 186 7.18 -12.69 9.00
CA ALA A 186 7.97 -13.38 9.99
C ALA A 186 7.27 -13.45 11.35
N GLN A 187 7.40 -14.61 11.99
CA GLN A 187 6.86 -14.89 13.32
C GLN A 187 7.74 -15.88 14.07
N ARG A 188 7.51 -16.02 15.38
CA ARG A 188 8.05 -17.11 16.18
C ARG A 188 7.03 -18.22 16.31
N ILE A 189 7.50 -19.45 16.47
CA ILE A 189 6.69 -20.63 16.79
C ILE A 189 7.10 -21.12 18.18
N ASP A 190 6.14 -21.26 19.08
CA ASP A 190 6.37 -21.67 20.47
C ASP A 190 6.55 -23.17 20.60
N ALA A 191 7.73 -23.71 20.31
CA ALA A 191 8.01 -25.13 20.46
C ALA A 191 7.92 -25.61 21.92
N ALA A 192 8.27 -24.78 22.91
CA ALA A 192 8.14 -25.10 24.31
C ALA A 192 6.67 -25.26 24.73
N GLY A 193 5.80 -24.37 24.30
CA GLY A 193 4.36 -24.45 24.55
C GLY A 193 3.70 -25.63 23.82
N MET A 194 4.13 -25.95 22.59
CA MET A 194 3.65 -27.09 21.82
C MET A 194 3.95 -28.42 22.50
N THR A 195 5.05 -28.52 23.24
CA THR A 195 5.47 -29.70 23.97
C THR A 195 4.97 -29.75 25.43
N GLY A 196 4.20 -28.74 25.86
CA GLY A 196 3.66 -28.63 27.20
C GLY A 196 4.68 -28.25 28.29
N LEU A 197 5.89 -27.80 27.90
CA LEU A 197 6.91 -27.34 28.85
C LEU A 197 6.54 -26.01 29.50
N ARG A 198 5.59 -25.26 28.89
CA ARG A 198 4.99 -24.05 29.41
C ARG A 198 3.61 -23.82 28.80
N PRO A 199 2.82 -22.84 29.28
CA PRO A 199 1.58 -22.46 28.62
C PRO A 199 1.82 -22.06 27.16
N TYR A 200 0.96 -22.52 26.23
CA TYR A 200 1.12 -22.33 24.79
C TYR A 200 1.04 -20.86 24.39
N ASN A 201 1.99 -20.43 23.58
CA ASN A 201 2.15 -19.04 23.19
C ASN A 201 2.23 -18.08 24.40
N SER A 202 2.96 -18.49 25.46
CA SER A 202 3.25 -17.57 26.56
C SER A 202 4.05 -16.36 26.07
N PRO A 203 3.68 -15.12 26.43
CA PRO A 203 4.39 -13.91 26.00
C PRO A 203 5.86 -13.88 26.37
N SER A 204 6.27 -14.58 27.43
CA SER A 204 7.67 -14.66 27.83
C SER A 204 8.55 -15.30 26.78
N PRO A 205 9.72 -14.74 26.43
CA PRO A 205 10.65 -15.32 25.46
C PRO A 205 11.10 -16.75 25.86
N SER A 206 11.33 -17.58 24.86
CA SER A 206 11.87 -18.94 25.06
C SER A 206 13.09 -19.18 24.16
N PRO A 207 14.16 -19.83 24.66
CA PRO A 207 15.28 -20.22 23.81
C PRO A 207 14.92 -21.35 22.84
N LEU A 208 13.73 -21.96 22.98
CA LEU A 208 13.18 -22.97 22.09
C LEU A 208 12.26 -22.40 21.01
N ASP A 209 12.09 -21.08 20.94
CA ASP A 209 11.28 -20.46 19.89
C ASP A 209 11.92 -20.71 18.51
N VAL A 210 11.15 -21.30 17.60
CA VAL A 210 11.56 -21.46 16.19
C VAL A 210 11.26 -20.17 15.44
N ASP A 211 12.23 -19.68 14.70
CA ASP A 211 12.06 -18.50 13.84
C ASP A 211 11.53 -18.91 12.49
N GLN A 212 10.45 -18.29 12.02
CA GLN A 212 9.84 -18.53 10.71
C GLN A 212 9.90 -17.25 9.89
N ASN A 213 10.39 -17.37 8.65
CA ASN A 213 10.36 -16.31 7.65
C ASN A 213 9.80 -16.88 6.33
N LEU A 214 8.80 -16.20 5.78
CA LEU A 214 8.16 -16.53 4.51
C LEU A 214 8.39 -15.34 3.58
N HIS A 215 9.04 -15.57 2.43
CA HIS A 215 9.32 -14.51 1.46
C HIS A 215 9.05 -15.03 0.05
N GLY A 216 8.27 -14.27 -0.73
CA GLY A 216 7.93 -14.63 -2.10
C GLY A 216 7.29 -13.52 -2.89
N ASP A 217 7.23 -13.72 -4.21
CA ASP A 217 6.78 -12.71 -5.15
C ASP A 217 5.86 -13.27 -6.25
N ASP A 218 5.17 -12.37 -6.96
CA ASP A 218 4.44 -12.67 -8.20
C ASP A 218 4.31 -11.39 -9.04
N VAL A 219 4.01 -11.56 -10.34
CA VAL A 219 3.76 -10.47 -11.29
C VAL A 219 2.45 -10.73 -12.01
N LYS A 220 1.53 -9.76 -12.01
CA LYS A 220 0.22 -9.87 -12.66
C LYS A 220 -0.18 -8.56 -13.35
N PRO A 221 -0.96 -8.66 -14.45
CA PRO A 221 -1.60 -7.51 -15.06
C PRO A 221 -2.89 -7.12 -14.33
N ALA A 222 -3.21 -5.83 -14.42
CA ALA A 222 -4.48 -5.22 -14.03
C ALA A 222 -4.97 -4.30 -15.15
N VAL A 223 -6.23 -3.92 -15.08
CA VAL A 223 -6.87 -2.96 -16.00
C VAL A 223 -7.16 -1.67 -15.25
N ASP A 224 -6.83 -0.54 -15.88
CA ASP A 224 -7.18 0.80 -15.43
C ASP A 224 -8.14 1.44 -16.44
N LEU A 225 -9.24 2.01 -15.96
CA LEU A 225 -10.20 2.76 -16.76
C LEU A 225 -10.39 4.15 -16.15
N GLY A 226 -10.60 5.14 -16.99
CA GLY A 226 -10.79 6.52 -16.55
C GLY A 226 -11.81 7.28 -17.37
N LEU A 227 -12.42 8.26 -16.72
CA LEU A 227 -13.36 9.20 -17.34
C LEU A 227 -13.17 10.57 -16.68
N THR A 228 -13.15 11.63 -17.49
CA THR A 228 -13.37 13.01 -17.03
C THR A 228 -14.48 13.67 -17.83
N TRP A 229 -15.35 14.40 -17.13
CA TRP A 229 -16.47 15.11 -17.75
C TRP A 229 -16.60 16.52 -17.19
N ARG A 230 -16.36 17.53 -18.04
CA ARG A 230 -16.62 18.92 -17.73
C ARG A 230 -18.12 19.19 -17.84
N ILE A 231 -18.83 19.15 -16.70
CA ILE A 231 -20.29 19.29 -16.62
C ILE A 231 -20.70 20.72 -17.02
N THR A 232 -20.01 21.71 -16.43
CA THR A 232 -20.09 23.12 -16.77
C THR A 232 -18.67 23.64 -16.99
N ASP A 233 -18.48 24.94 -17.28
CA ASP A 233 -17.15 25.48 -17.50
C ASP A 233 -16.34 25.55 -16.19
N ASP A 234 -17.01 25.58 -15.05
CA ASP A 234 -16.43 25.63 -13.70
C ASP A 234 -16.56 24.33 -12.90
N LEU A 235 -17.31 23.32 -13.38
CA LEU A 235 -17.52 22.06 -12.66
C LEU A 235 -17.09 20.84 -13.49
N THR A 236 -16.11 20.12 -12.96
CA THR A 236 -15.58 18.89 -13.58
C THR A 236 -15.82 17.68 -12.69
N PHE A 237 -16.33 16.61 -13.28
CA PHE A 237 -16.44 15.28 -12.69
C PHE A 237 -15.32 14.39 -13.21
N GLY A 238 -14.78 13.52 -12.36
CA GLY A 238 -13.84 12.47 -12.72
C GLY A 238 -14.21 11.16 -12.07
N ALA A 239 -13.99 10.06 -12.79
CA ALA A 239 -14.15 8.71 -12.26
C ALA A 239 -13.05 7.80 -12.79
N ALA A 240 -12.61 6.87 -11.96
CA ALA A 240 -11.61 5.87 -12.31
C ALA A 240 -11.96 4.50 -11.70
N TYR A 241 -11.51 3.47 -12.38
CA TYR A 241 -11.58 2.09 -11.93
C TYR A 241 -10.23 1.42 -12.09
N HIS A 242 -9.74 0.81 -11.03
CA HIS A 242 -8.54 -0.03 -11.02
C HIS A 242 -8.95 -1.45 -10.64
N SER A 243 -8.70 -2.41 -11.54
CA SER A 243 -9.18 -3.77 -11.34
C SER A 243 -8.40 -4.51 -10.27
N ARG A 244 -9.11 -5.42 -9.58
CA ARG A 244 -8.49 -6.38 -8.67
C ARG A 244 -7.45 -7.25 -9.34
N ILE A 245 -6.53 -7.77 -8.54
CA ILE A 245 -5.54 -8.77 -8.95
C ILE A 245 -5.55 -9.91 -7.95
N GLN A 246 -5.57 -11.15 -8.46
CA GLN A 246 -5.27 -12.33 -7.67
C GLN A 246 -3.83 -12.76 -7.94
N PHE A 247 -2.99 -12.63 -6.94
CA PHE A 247 -1.62 -13.15 -6.97
C PHE A 247 -1.58 -14.59 -6.49
N VAL A 248 -0.67 -15.36 -7.07
CA VAL A 248 -0.24 -16.66 -6.56
C VAL A 248 1.24 -16.54 -6.22
N VAL A 249 1.49 -15.89 -5.09
CA VAL A 249 2.86 -15.70 -4.57
C VAL A 249 3.54 -17.04 -4.40
N LYS A 250 4.76 -17.15 -4.89
CA LYS A 250 5.62 -18.32 -4.74
C LYS A 250 6.96 -17.87 -4.13
N GLY A 251 7.46 -18.65 -3.19
CA GLY A 251 8.71 -18.30 -2.54
C GLY A 251 9.19 -19.37 -1.59
N ASP A 252 10.04 -18.97 -0.66
CA ASP A 252 10.68 -19.85 0.30
C ASP A 252 10.16 -19.62 1.71
N ALA A 253 9.82 -20.70 2.37
CA ALA A 253 9.58 -20.78 3.81
C ALA A 253 10.88 -21.22 4.47
N LYS A 254 11.43 -20.38 5.35
CA LYS A 254 12.69 -20.63 6.05
C LYS A 254 12.45 -20.69 7.55
N TRP A 255 13.03 -21.70 8.18
CA TRP A 255 12.98 -21.87 9.63
C TRP A 255 14.38 -21.91 10.22
N ARG A 256 14.57 -21.19 11.31
CA ARG A 256 15.74 -21.33 12.15
C ARG A 256 15.30 -22.08 13.43
N CYS A 257 15.56 -23.37 13.43
CA CYS A 257 15.17 -24.28 14.50
C CYS A 257 16.31 -24.42 15.52
N PRO A 258 16.07 -24.17 16.83
CA PRO A 258 17.07 -24.41 17.86
C PRO A 258 17.48 -25.88 17.94
N PRO A 259 18.79 -26.21 18.22
CA PRO A 259 19.28 -27.58 18.25
C PRO A 259 18.48 -28.56 19.14
N PRO A 260 18.01 -28.18 20.34
CA PRO A 260 17.18 -29.09 21.15
C PRO A 260 15.85 -29.43 20.48
N VAL A 261 15.25 -28.49 19.75
CA VAL A 261 13.97 -28.70 19.03
C VAL A 261 14.19 -29.58 17.80
N SER A 262 15.23 -29.32 17.00
CA SER A 262 15.54 -30.16 15.84
C SER A 262 15.95 -31.58 16.21
N ALA A 263 16.56 -31.78 17.37
CA ALA A 263 16.86 -33.13 17.93
C ALA A 263 15.60 -33.87 18.40
N ALA A 264 14.62 -33.13 18.97
CA ALA A 264 13.38 -33.71 19.49
C ALA A 264 12.37 -34.07 18.38
N VAL A 265 12.37 -33.32 17.25
CA VAL A 265 11.48 -33.54 16.11
C VAL A 265 12.29 -33.56 14.80
N PRO A 266 13.06 -34.61 14.54
CA PRO A 266 13.88 -34.73 13.34
C PRO A 266 13.02 -34.61 12.08
N GLY A 267 13.46 -33.79 11.10
CA GLY A 267 12.72 -33.57 9.85
C GLY A 267 11.63 -32.52 9.91
N ALA A 268 11.29 -31.98 11.08
CA ALA A 268 10.39 -30.82 11.20
C ALA A 268 11.11 -29.50 10.85
N PHE A 269 10.32 -28.49 10.51
CA PHE A 269 10.81 -27.13 10.23
C PHE A 269 11.91 -27.06 9.17
N GLN A 270 11.80 -27.90 8.13
CA GLN A 270 12.73 -27.88 7.00
C GLN A 270 12.41 -26.74 6.05
N ASN A 271 13.44 -26.03 5.61
CA ASN A 271 13.28 -24.99 4.57
C ASN A 271 12.70 -25.61 3.30
N GLN A 272 11.69 -24.98 2.74
CA GLN A 272 10.94 -25.51 1.60
C GLN A 272 10.20 -24.42 0.84
N PRO A 273 9.78 -24.67 -0.40
CA PRO A 273 8.92 -23.77 -1.14
C PRO A 273 7.54 -23.63 -0.49
N PHE A 274 6.90 -22.46 -0.72
CA PHE A 274 5.50 -22.25 -0.37
C PHE A 274 4.76 -21.54 -1.51
N ARG A 275 3.42 -21.55 -1.41
CA ARG A 275 2.52 -20.77 -2.26
C ARG A 275 1.47 -20.11 -1.39
N SER A 276 1.13 -18.86 -1.74
CA SER A 276 0.06 -18.12 -1.08
C SER A 276 -0.81 -17.41 -2.11
N ARG A 277 -2.13 -17.37 -1.87
CA ARG A 277 -3.05 -16.55 -2.65
C ARG A 277 -3.25 -15.23 -1.92
N ASN A 278 -2.98 -14.13 -2.63
CA ASN A 278 -3.16 -12.78 -2.13
C ASN A 278 -4.03 -11.99 -3.13
N TYR A 279 -4.85 -11.08 -2.61
CA TYR A 279 -5.73 -10.26 -3.41
C TYR A 279 -5.40 -8.79 -3.21
N ASN A 280 -5.19 -8.07 -4.31
CA ASN A 280 -5.38 -6.63 -4.30
C ASN A 280 -6.80 -6.35 -4.79
N PRO A 281 -7.58 -5.51 -4.09
CA PRO A 281 -8.99 -5.28 -4.36
C PRO A 281 -9.23 -4.40 -5.60
N ASP A 282 -10.48 -4.40 -6.08
CA ASP A 282 -10.95 -3.36 -6.98
C ASP A 282 -10.99 -2.02 -6.26
N LYS A 283 -10.66 -0.94 -6.97
CA LYS A 283 -10.85 0.44 -6.53
C LYS A 283 -11.77 1.18 -7.48
N PHE A 284 -12.82 1.78 -6.95
CA PHE A 284 -13.73 2.68 -7.66
C PHE A 284 -13.55 4.07 -7.08
N MET A 285 -13.17 5.02 -7.91
CA MET A 285 -12.88 6.39 -7.50
C MET A 285 -13.81 7.35 -8.24
N ALA A 286 -14.31 8.36 -7.54
CA ALA A 286 -15.04 9.45 -8.17
C ALA A 286 -14.84 10.76 -7.41
N ALA A 287 -14.81 11.87 -8.13
CA ALA A 287 -14.63 13.19 -7.56
C ALA A 287 -15.30 14.28 -8.39
N LEU A 288 -15.52 15.41 -7.74
CA LEU A 288 -15.93 16.68 -8.33
C LEU A 288 -14.90 17.75 -7.98
N THR A 289 -14.59 18.60 -8.94
CA THR A 289 -13.82 19.85 -8.71
C THR A 289 -14.63 21.01 -9.23
N TRP A 290 -14.81 22.02 -8.39
CA TRP A 290 -15.48 23.27 -8.70
C TRP A 290 -14.50 24.45 -8.64
N ASP A 291 -14.37 25.17 -9.72
CA ASP A 291 -13.66 26.46 -9.77
C ASP A 291 -14.55 27.54 -9.15
N ALA A 292 -14.49 27.66 -7.82
CA ALA A 292 -15.30 28.62 -7.07
C ALA A 292 -14.97 30.07 -7.43
N THR A 293 -13.74 30.33 -7.82
CA THR A 293 -13.26 31.62 -8.39
C THR A 293 -12.11 31.34 -9.36
N ASP A 294 -11.63 32.38 -10.07
CA ASP A 294 -10.45 32.30 -10.93
C ASP A 294 -9.17 31.83 -10.20
N ARG A 295 -9.15 31.88 -8.86
CA ARG A 295 -8.01 31.52 -8.03
C ARG A 295 -8.24 30.36 -7.09
N LEU A 296 -9.50 29.97 -6.85
CA LEU A 296 -9.84 28.94 -5.86
C LEU A 296 -10.60 27.80 -6.52
N ALA A 297 -10.04 26.63 -6.52
CA ALA A 297 -10.70 25.38 -6.85
C ALA A 297 -10.94 24.55 -5.59
N LEU A 298 -12.16 24.07 -5.41
CA LEU A 298 -12.58 23.18 -4.34
C LEU A 298 -12.88 21.80 -4.91
N SER A 299 -12.38 20.75 -4.26
CA SER A 299 -12.55 19.37 -4.73
C SER A 299 -13.03 18.47 -3.62
N ALA A 300 -13.88 17.51 -3.97
CA ALA A 300 -14.28 16.44 -3.05
C ALA A 300 -14.50 15.14 -3.82
N GLY A 301 -14.26 14.02 -3.18
CA GLY A 301 -14.42 12.73 -3.80
C GLY A 301 -14.28 11.57 -2.83
N PHE A 302 -14.30 10.38 -3.42
CA PHE A 302 -14.16 9.14 -2.66
C PHE A 302 -13.42 8.06 -3.46
N THR A 303 -12.86 7.12 -2.72
CA THR A 303 -12.42 5.80 -3.20
C THR A 303 -13.21 4.73 -2.44
N TYR A 304 -13.80 3.78 -3.17
CA TYR A 304 -14.40 2.57 -2.62
C TYR A 304 -13.53 1.38 -2.98
N THR A 305 -13.14 0.59 -1.98
CA THR A 305 -12.18 -0.52 -2.13
C THR A 305 -12.82 -1.83 -1.67
N THR A 306 -12.81 -2.87 -2.54
CA THR A 306 -13.50 -4.15 -2.30
C THR A 306 -12.66 -5.12 -1.48
N TRP A 307 -12.39 -4.79 -0.23
CA TRP A 307 -11.54 -5.57 0.66
C TRP A 307 -12.16 -6.89 1.14
N HIS A 308 -13.46 -7.12 0.93
CA HIS A 308 -14.11 -8.41 1.23
C HIS A 308 -13.44 -9.59 0.50
N LEU A 309 -12.65 -9.34 -0.55
CA LEU A 309 -11.85 -10.36 -1.25
C LEU A 309 -10.70 -10.90 -0.39
N TYR A 310 -10.27 -10.16 0.64
CA TYR A 310 -9.24 -10.59 1.58
C TYR A 310 -9.86 -11.30 2.78
N ASP A 311 -10.46 -12.49 2.49
CA ASP A 311 -11.17 -13.31 3.46
C ASP A 311 -10.22 -14.14 4.32
N ASP A 312 -9.24 -14.79 3.69
CA ASP A 312 -8.21 -15.60 4.34
C ASP A 312 -6.82 -15.35 3.74
N LEU A 313 -5.80 -15.31 4.60
CA LEU A 313 -4.41 -15.49 4.19
C LEU A 313 -4.07 -16.98 4.32
N LEU A 314 -3.96 -17.66 3.17
CA LEU A 314 -3.67 -19.09 3.12
C LEU A 314 -2.29 -19.33 2.53
N ILE A 315 -1.43 -19.99 3.28
CA ILE A 315 -0.08 -20.39 2.90
C ILE A 315 -0.02 -21.90 2.81
N LYS A 316 0.34 -22.42 1.66
CA LYS A 316 0.52 -23.86 1.42
C LYS A 316 1.98 -24.17 1.24
N LEU A 317 2.47 -25.07 2.09
CA LEU A 317 3.83 -25.60 2.06
C LEU A 317 3.89 -26.83 1.14
N ASP A 318 5.04 -27.09 0.52
CA ASP A 318 5.21 -28.27 -0.33
C ASP A 318 5.25 -29.58 0.47
N HIS A 319 5.71 -29.49 1.73
CA HIS A 319 5.76 -30.62 2.67
C HIS A 319 5.25 -30.21 4.06
N ASP A 320 4.92 -31.17 4.89
CA ASP A 320 4.52 -30.91 6.26
C ASP A 320 5.65 -30.22 7.06
N MET A 321 5.35 -29.06 7.64
CA MET A 321 6.22 -28.40 8.62
C MET A 321 6.36 -29.23 9.90
N LEU A 322 5.24 -29.77 10.36
CA LEU A 322 5.06 -30.76 11.39
C LEU A 322 4.07 -31.81 10.87
N PRO A 323 4.07 -33.07 11.36
CA PRO A 323 3.17 -34.10 10.86
C PRO A 323 1.72 -33.60 10.74
N GLY A 324 1.17 -33.63 9.53
CA GLY A 324 -0.18 -33.14 9.20
C GLY A 324 -0.34 -31.62 9.08
N THR A 325 0.76 -30.87 9.07
CA THR A 325 0.71 -29.38 8.98
C THR A 325 1.45 -28.86 7.74
N HIS A 326 0.76 -28.83 6.61
CA HIS A 326 1.26 -28.24 5.34
C HIS A 326 0.48 -26.99 4.90
N GLU A 327 -0.55 -26.60 5.65
CA GLU A 327 -1.30 -25.36 5.43
C GLU A 327 -1.28 -24.49 6.68
N LEU A 328 -0.99 -23.19 6.48
CA LEU A 328 -1.09 -22.17 7.50
C LEU A 328 -2.18 -21.20 7.05
N ALA A 329 -3.24 -21.08 7.83
CA ALA A 329 -4.38 -20.23 7.50
C ALA A 329 -4.59 -19.14 8.56
N SER A 330 -4.84 -17.93 8.10
CA SER A 330 -5.21 -16.79 8.94
C SER A 330 -6.46 -16.13 8.37
N THR A 331 -7.60 -16.37 9.01
CA THR A 331 -8.87 -15.74 8.64
C THR A 331 -8.81 -14.23 8.90
N LYS A 332 -9.23 -13.43 7.91
CA LYS A 332 -9.23 -11.97 7.93
C LYS A 332 -10.64 -11.41 7.90
N LYS A 333 -11.49 -11.89 6.97
CA LYS A 333 -12.88 -11.45 6.76
C LYS A 333 -13.00 -9.94 6.75
N TRP A 334 -12.17 -9.29 5.96
CA TRP A 334 -12.17 -7.83 5.86
C TRP A 334 -13.46 -7.33 5.24
N HIS A 335 -13.79 -6.06 5.54
CA HIS A 335 -14.93 -5.36 4.97
C HIS A 335 -14.49 -4.45 3.84
N ASP A 336 -15.40 -4.13 2.94
CA ASP A 336 -15.18 -3.05 1.99
C ASP A 336 -15.02 -1.73 2.72
N ALA A 337 -14.19 -0.85 2.18
CA ALA A 337 -13.82 0.38 2.84
C ALA A 337 -13.98 1.61 1.94
N TRP A 338 -14.34 2.73 2.56
CA TRP A 338 -14.47 4.04 1.95
C TRP A 338 -13.32 4.94 2.38
N ARG A 339 -12.75 5.65 1.40
CA ARG A 339 -11.85 6.77 1.63
C ARG A 339 -12.52 8.02 1.08
N LEU A 340 -12.77 9.01 1.94
CA LEU A 340 -13.43 10.27 1.60
C LEU A 340 -12.40 11.38 1.68
N TYR A 341 -12.35 12.24 0.68
CA TYR A 341 -11.39 13.32 0.66
C TYR A 341 -11.99 14.63 0.14
N ALA A 342 -11.50 15.72 0.70
CA ALA A 342 -11.80 17.08 0.25
C ALA A 342 -10.51 17.89 0.22
N GLY A 343 -10.40 18.79 -0.75
CA GLY A 343 -9.23 19.63 -0.90
C GLY A 343 -9.52 20.97 -1.56
N ALA A 344 -8.57 21.87 -1.41
CA ALA A 344 -8.59 23.19 -2.00
C ALA A 344 -7.24 23.48 -2.64
N ASP A 345 -7.27 24.02 -3.87
CA ASP A 345 -6.13 24.56 -4.60
C ASP A 345 -6.34 26.07 -4.73
N TYR A 346 -5.42 26.89 -4.21
CA TYR A 346 -5.49 28.34 -4.24
C TYR A 346 -4.29 28.92 -5.01
N ALA A 347 -4.54 29.54 -6.16
CA ALA A 347 -3.54 30.26 -6.94
C ALA A 347 -3.19 31.58 -6.23
N LEU A 348 -2.09 31.57 -5.45
CA LEU A 348 -1.60 32.74 -4.73
C LEU A 348 -1.08 33.81 -5.72
N THR A 349 -0.32 33.36 -6.71
CA THR A 349 0.16 34.13 -7.87
C THR A 349 0.04 33.29 -9.14
N GLU A 350 0.52 33.77 -10.28
CA GLU A 350 0.61 32.99 -11.51
C GLU A 350 1.59 31.79 -11.38
N GLU A 351 2.61 31.92 -10.52
CA GLU A 351 3.63 30.88 -10.31
C GLU A 351 3.36 29.99 -9.08
N TRP A 352 2.69 30.51 -8.04
CA TRP A 352 2.56 29.84 -6.76
C TRP A 352 1.14 29.39 -6.47
N THR A 353 0.96 28.12 -6.14
CA THR A 353 -0.30 27.52 -5.70
C THR A 353 -0.15 26.96 -4.30
N LEU A 354 -1.05 27.31 -3.39
CA LEU A 354 -1.18 26.71 -2.07
C LEU A 354 -2.25 25.63 -2.10
N ARG A 355 -2.05 24.55 -1.34
CA ARG A 355 -2.99 23.43 -1.26
C ARG A 355 -3.25 23.03 0.16
N ALA A 356 -4.48 22.65 0.44
CA ALA A 356 -4.89 22.04 1.69
C ALA A 356 -5.86 20.89 1.42
N GLY A 357 -5.77 19.84 2.22
CA GLY A 357 -6.62 18.67 2.05
C GLY A 357 -6.88 17.95 3.37
N TYR A 358 -8.01 17.28 3.41
CA TYR A 358 -8.40 16.36 4.47
C TYR A 358 -8.89 15.06 3.85
N THR A 359 -8.48 13.95 4.45
CA THR A 359 -8.95 12.62 4.06
C THR A 359 -9.35 11.84 5.30
N PHE A 360 -10.55 11.27 5.26
CA PHE A 360 -10.99 10.20 6.16
C PHE A 360 -10.84 8.87 5.43
N ASP A 361 -10.16 7.90 6.05
CA ASP A 361 -9.89 6.59 5.47
C ASP A 361 -10.36 5.48 6.42
N GLN A 362 -11.41 4.76 6.01
CA GLN A 362 -12.04 3.72 6.80
C GLN A 362 -11.19 2.46 6.81
N SER A 363 -10.98 1.89 7.98
CA SER A 363 -10.32 0.59 8.14
C SER A 363 -11.18 -0.55 7.61
N PRO A 364 -10.62 -1.49 6.81
CA PRO A 364 -11.34 -2.70 6.39
C PRO A 364 -11.28 -3.82 7.43
N ILE A 365 -10.51 -3.65 8.50
CA ILE A 365 -10.18 -4.75 9.44
C ILE A 365 -11.43 -5.16 10.21
N ASN A 366 -11.70 -6.48 10.21
CA ASN A 366 -12.72 -7.06 11.06
C ASN A 366 -12.15 -7.33 12.46
N GLY A 367 -12.64 -6.59 13.45
CA GLY A 367 -12.16 -6.65 14.83
C GLY A 367 -12.16 -8.04 15.47
N ALA A 368 -13.06 -8.94 15.04
CA ALA A 368 -13.11 -10.31 15.53
C ALA A 368 -11.93 -11.19 15.04
N TYR A 369 -11.28 -10.78 13.94
CA TYR A 369 -10.18 -11.52 13.31
C TYR A 369 -8.88 -10.71 13.23
N ALA A 370 -8.85 -9.59 13.90
CA ALA A 370 -7.69 -8.73 13.94
C ALA A 370 -6.48 -9.42 14.54
N ASP A 371 -5.32 -9.06 13.99
CA ASP A 371 -4.01 -9.54 14.43
C ASP A 371 -2.99 -8.39 14.35
N TYR A 372 -1.70 -8.73 14.34
CA TYR A 372 -0.63 -7.75 14.35
C TYR A 372 0.01 -7.50 12.97
N LEU A 373 -0.55 -8.08 11.88
CA LEU A 373 0.02 -7.94 10.53
C LEU A 373 -0.20 -6.56 9.95
N VAL A 374 -1.40 -6.00 10.16
CA VAL A 374 -1.75 -4.66 9.68
C VAL A 374 -2.18 -3.80 10.86
N PRO A 375 -1.35 -2.85 11.30
CA PRO A 375 -1.67 -1.99 12.42
C PRO A 375 -2.68 -0.92 12.03
N GLY A 376 -3.65 -0.65 12.91
CA GLY A 376 -4.49 0.53 12.88
C GLY A 376 -5.97 0.30 12.66
N ASP A 377 -6.71 1.38 12.85
CA ASP A 377 -8.14 1.55 12.61
C ASP A 377 -8.36 2.66 11.57
N ASN A 378 -9.50 3.35 11.62
CA ASN A 378 -9.77 4.50 10.76
C ASN A 378 -8.69 5.57 10.87
N ARG A 379 -8.47 6.29 9.79
CA ARG A 379 -7.43 7.30 9.70
C ARG A 379 -8.01 8.65 9.33
N ASN A 380 -7.43 9.68 9.93
CA ASN A 380 -7.71 11.07 9.64
C ASN A 380 -6.40 11.71 9.16
N ILE A 381 -6.36 12.15 7.90
CA ILE A 381 -5.15 12.65 7.25
C ILE A 381 -5.35 14.14 6.96
N PHE A 382 -4.46 14.96 7.52
CA PHE A 382 -4.43 16.40 7.31
C PHE A 382 -3.21 16.76 6.47
N ALA A 383 -3.44 17.37 5.31
CA ALA A 383 -2.38 17.61 4.34
C ALA A 383 -2.32 19.09 3.91
N CYS A 384 -1.11 19.57 3.65
CA CYS A 384 -0.86 20.85 3.02
C CYS A 384 0.26 20.73 1.99
N GLY A 385 0.29 21.65 1.04
CA GLY A 385 1.28 21.64 -0.03
C GLY A 385 1.44 22.98 -0.72
N VAL A 386 2.53 23.08 -1.44
CA VAL A 386 2.86 24.24 -2.27
C VAL A 386 3.37 23.77 -3.62
N GLY A 387 2.87 24.40 -4.68
CA GLY A 387 3.35 24.25 -6.04
C GLY A 387 3.99 25.52 -6.54
N TRP A 388 5.09 25.38 -7.26
CA TRP A 388 5.74 26.46 -7.99
C TRP A 388 5.89 26.06 -9.46
N SER A 389 5.45 26.94 -10.37
CA SER A 389 5.53 26.73 -11.82
C SER A 389 6.16 27.94 -12.47
N SER A 390 7.23 27.75 -13.23
CA SER A 390 7.87 28.82 -13.99
C SER A 390 8.47 28.25 -15.28
N GLY A 391 8.07 28.80 -16.40
CA GLY A 391 8.43 28.29 -17.73
C GLY A 391 7.94 26.84 -17.91
N ASP A 392 8.87 25.92 -18.18
CA ASP A 392 8.59 24.50 -18.40
C ASP A 392 8.77 23.64 -17.15
N TRP A 393 9.03 24.23 -15.99
CA TRP A 393 9.25 23.54 -14.74
C TRP A 393 8.10 23.73 -13.77
N THR A 394 7.70 22.63 -13.11
CA THR A 394 6.80 22.65 -11.96
C THR A 394 7.45 21.85 -10.84
N VAL A 395 7.47 22.42 -9.64
CA VAL A 395 7.95 21.77 -8.41
C VAL A 395 6.82 21.79 -7.39
N GLU A 396 6.48 20.62 -6.87
CA GLU A 396 5.45 20.44 -5.85
C GLU A 396 6.06 19.87 -4.59
N ALA A 397 5.75 20.46 -3.45
CA ALA A 397 6.12 19.94 -2.14
C ALA A 397 4.89 19.80 -1.27
N SER A 398 4.83 18.74 -0.46
CA SER A 398 3.72 18.53 0.46
C SER A 398 4.16 17.90 1.77
N TYR A 399 3.31 18.08 2.77
CA TYR A 399 3.38 17.45 4.07
C TYR A 399 1.99 16.95 4.45
N PHE A 400 1.91 15.75 5.04
CA PHE A 400 0.71 15.31 5.72
C PHE A 400 1.02 14.70 7.08
N TYR A 401 0.03 14.82 7.97
CA TYR A 401 -0.04 14.13 9.24
C TYR A 401 -1.22 13.17 9.20
N GLU A 402 -0.96 11.91 9.46
CA GLU A 402 -1.96 10.85 9.60
C GLU A 402 -2.14 10.54 11.09
N TYR A 403 -3.35 10.67 11.56
CA TYR A 403 -3.79 10.19 12.87
C TYR A 403 -4.58 8.91 12.67
N VAL A 404 -4.19 7.84 13.36
CA VAL A 404 -4.87 6.54 13.33
C VAL A 404 -5.65 6.37 14.63
N GLU A 405 -6.92 6.00 14.52
CA GLU A 405 -7.77 5.76 15.69
C GLU A 405 -7.26 4.54 16.48
N ASP A 406 -7.41 4.63 17.79
CA ASP A 406 -7.03 3.53 18.69
C ASP A 406 -7.99 2.35 18.52
N TYR A 407 -7.45 1.13 18.50
CA TYR A 407 -8.18 -0.04 18.15
C TYR A 407 -7.93 -1.19 19.14
N ARG A 408 -9.01 -1.88 19.53
CA ARG A 408 -8.94 -3.00 20.47
C ARG A 408 -8.68 -4.31 19.72
N VAL A 409 -7.67 -5.05 20.19
CA VAL A 409 -7.38 -6.41 19.73
C VAL A 409 -7.94 -7.41 20.74
N HIS A 410 -8.71 -8.37 20.24
CA HIS A 410 -9.28 -9.45 21.07
C HIS A 410 -8.38 -10.68 21.04
N ALA A 411 -8.26 -11.35 22.19
CA ALA A 411 -7.38 -12.50 22.32
C ALA A 411 -7.74 -13.66 21.38
N ASN A 412 -6.72 -14.13 20.67
CA ASN A 412 -6.70 -15.42 20.03
C ASN A 412 -5.34 -16.09 20.32
N VAL A 413 -5.18 -16.59 21.54
CA VAL A 413 -3.90 -17.11 22.06
C VAL A 413 -3.34 -18.22 21.16
N ARG A 414 -4.20 -19.03 20.53
CA ARG A 414 -3.75 -20.06 19.59
C ARG A 414 -3.03 -19.49 18.37
N ARG A 415 -3.33 -18.23 18.00
CA ARG A 415 -2.68 -17.49 16.92
C ARG A 415 -1.59 -16.53 17.43
N GLY A 416 -1.26 -16.55 18.71
CA GLY A 416 -0.30 -15.64 19.31
C GLY A 416 -0.80 -14.20 19.45
N VAL A 417 -2.12 -13.99 19.39
CA VAL A 417 -2.76 -12.69 19.56
C VAL A 417 -3.34 -12.62 20.97
N TYR A 418 -3.03 -11.55 21.70
CA TYR A 418 -3.46 -11.33 23.09
C TYR A 418 -4.44 -10.15 23.15
N ASP A 419 -5.26 -10.12 24.21
CA ASP A 419 -6.06 -8.94 24.50
C ASP A 419 -5.15 -7.71 24.61
N GLY A 420 -5.60 -6.63 24.00
CA GLY A 420 -4.79 -5.42 24.01
C GLY A 420 -5.38 -4.28 23.18
N LYS A 421 -4.50 -3.37 22.82
CA LYS A 421 -4.88 -2.16 22.12
C LYS A 421 -3.75 -1.68 21.22
N TYR A 422 -4.05 -1.44 19.95
CA TYR A 422 -3.26 -0.51 19.15
C TYR A 422 -3.55 0.90 19.64
N GLN A 423 -2.52 1.67 19.89
CA GLN A 423 -2.64 3.03 20.41
C GLN A 423 -1.49 3.91 19.93
N ASN A 424 -1.72 5.23 19.96
CA ASN A 424 -0.71 6.22 19.58
C ASN A 424 -0.12 5.96 18.18
N ALA A 425 -0.98 5.48 17.26
CA ALA A 425 -0.55 5.25 15.89
C ALA A 425 -0.72 6.52 15.06
N SER A 426 0.34 6.90 14.34
CA SER A 426 0.37 8.09 13.48
C SER A 426 1.43 7.95 12.41
N ALA A 427 1.37 8.80 11.39
CA ALA A 427 2.46 8.94 10.43
C ALA A 427 2.68 10.41 10.04
N HIS A 428 3.93 10.75 9.82
CA HIS A 428 4.35 12.00 9.21
C HIS A 428 4.92 11.71 7.84
N ALA A 429 4.51 12.47 6.83
CA ALA A 429 5.06 12.32 5.50
C ALA A 429 5.42 13.66 4.86
N VAL A 430 6.50 13.64 4.10
CA VAL A 430 6.90 14.72 3.22
C VAL A 430 7.04 14.19 1.81
N ALA A 431 6.64 14.98 0.81
CA ALA A 431 6.81 14.60 -0.59
C ALA A 431 7.32 15.75 -1.42
N LEU A 432 8.07 15.38 -2.46
CA LEU A 432 8.56 16.29 -3.49
C LEU A 432 8.30 15.66 -4.85
N SER A 433 7.79 16.47 -5.79
CA SER A 433 7.64 16.10 -7.19
C SER A 433 8.18 17.20 -8.08
N VAL A 434 8.87 16.83 -9.13
CA VAL A 434 9.41 17.76 -10.14
C VAL A 434 8.92 17.32 -11.51
N THR A 435 8.31 18.24 -12.24
CA THR A 435 7.81 18.05 -13.61
C THR A 435 8.55 18.96 -14.57
N HIS A 436 8.93 18.43 -15.71
CA HIS A 436 9.44 19.20 -16.85
C HIS A 436 8.61 18.94 -18.10
N ARG A 437 8.25 20.00 -18.79
CA ARG A 437 7.56 20.00 -20.09
C ARG A 437 8.57 20.26 -21.21
N PHE A 438 8.51 19.43 -22.25
CA PHE A 438 9.33 19.54 -23.46
C PHE A 438 8.54 20.12 -24.61
#